data_d63703e643d8d1e8250d9fe5bee29395
#
_entry.id   d63703e643d8d1e8250d9fe5bee29395
#
_cell.length_a   1.000
_cell.length_b   1.000
_cell.length_c   1.000
_cell.angle_alpha   90.00
_cell.angle_beta   90.00
_cell.angle_gamma   90.00
#
_symmetry.space_group_name_H-M   'P 1'
#
loop_
_entity.id
_entity.type
_entity.pdbx_description
1 polymer ?
#
loop_
_entity_poly.entity_id
_entity_poly.type
_entity_poly.pdbx_seq_one_letter_code
_entity_poly.pdbx_strand_id
1 'polypeptide(L)'
;MAEYYVHESSYVDENVQIGEGTKIWHFCHIQSGAVIGKKCSFGQNVNISSGVHIGDGVKVQNNVSLYEGVELENYVFCGPSMVFTNDLTPRARYPKGHAGYKRTLVQHDATIVCGHVLGAYCTIAAGAVVTQNVPKYALMAGVPARQIGWVCECGQVLSETLSCPDCGREYGLNEYGCLQKVGEKPPKK
;
A
#
# COMPACT_ATOMS: atom_id res chain seq x y z
N MET A 1 -23.74 -16.26 4.23
CA MET A 1 -22.98 -15.13 4.84
C MET A 1 -21.52 -15.34 4.48
N ALA A 2 -20.83 -14.31 4.03
CA ALA A 2 -19.39 -14.44 3.74
C ALA A 2 -18.68 -14.74 5.05
N GLU A 3 -17.90 -15.83 5.08
CA GLU A 3 -17.21 -16.27 6.28
C GLU A 3 -15.90 -15.50 6.42
N TYR A 4 -15.84 -14.55 7.33
CA TYR A 4 -14.62 -13.85 7.75
C TYR A 4 -14.41 -14.03 9.26
N TYR A 5 -13.20 -13.82 9.73
CA TYR A 5 -12.85 -13.96 11.16
C TYR A 5 -12.52 -12.60 11.77
N VAL A 6 -13.11 -12.32 12.93
CA VAL A 6 -12.78 -11.17 13.77
C VAL A 6 -12.50 -11.69 15.18
N HIS A 7 -11.32 -11.36 15.72
CA HIS A 7 -10.97 -11.70 17.09
C HIS A 7 -11.85 -10.92 18.06
N GLU A 8 -12.29 -11.53 19.15
CA GLU A 8 -13.21 -10.98 20.14
C GLU A 8 -12.77 -9.64 20.77
N SER A 9 -11.46 -9.37 20.82
CA SER A 9 -10.90 -8.10 21.32
C SER A 9 -10.93 -6.97 20.29
N SER A 10 -11.40 -7.23 19.07
CA SER A 10 -11.44 -6.25 17.99
C SER A 10 -12.83 -5.65 17.82
N TYR A 11 -12.89 -4.40 17.42
CA TYR A 11 -14.13 -3.66 17.27
C TYR A 11 -14.38 -3.38 15.77
N VAL A 12 -15.58 -3.71 15.31
CA VAL A 12 -16.04 -3.41 13.95
C VAL A 12 -17.33 -2.61 14.06
N ASP A 13 -17.29 -1.38 13.56
CA ASP A 13 -18.41 -0.47 13.57
C ASP A 13 -19.53 -0.94 12.62
N GLU A 14 -20.69 -0.29 12.71
CA GLU A 14 -21.79 -0.53 11.77
C GLU A 14 -21.42 -0.10 10.34
N ASN A 15 -22.10 -0.68 9.34
CA ASN A 15 -21.92 -0.38 7.92
C ASN A 15 -20.50 -0.65 7.36
N VAL A 16 -19.72 -1.53 7.99
CA VAL A 16 -18.48 -2.06 7.45
C VAL A 16 -18.77 -3.24 6.52
N GLN A 17 -18.12 -3.30 5.37
CA GLN A 17 -18.18 -4.44 4.46
C GLN A 17 -16.87 -5.23 4.55
N ILE A 18 -16.96 -6.54 4.78
CA ILE A 18 -15.79 -7.42 4.90
C ILE A 18 -15.96 -8.62 3.98
N GLY A 19 -15.00 -8.84 3.09
CA GLY A 19 -14.99 -9.94 2.15
C GLY A 19 -14.63 -11.29 2.79
N GLU A 20 -15.05 -12.36 2.12
CA GLU A 20 -14.84 -13.75 2.52
C GLU A 20 -13.37 -14.09 2.74
N GLY A 21 -13.07 -14.87 3.77
CA GLY A 21 -11.72 -15.33 4.11
C GLY A 21 -10.81 -14.28 4.74
N THR A 22 -11.30 -13.06 4.97
CA THR A 22 -10.55 -11.99 5.65
C THR A 22 -10.43 -12.30 7.14
N LYS A 23 -9.26 -11.98 7.73
CA LYS A 23 -8.94 -12.21 9.14
C LYS A 23 -8.51 -10.92 9.81
N ILE A 24 -9.20 -10.58 10.90
CA ILE A 24 -8.92 -9.41 11.75
C ILE A 24 -8.47 -9.94 13.11
N TRP A 25 -7.21 -9.65 13.46
CA TRP A 25 -6.59 -10.16 14.68
C TRP A 25 -6.90 -9.25 15.87
N HIS A 26 -6.09 -9.31 16.93
CA HIS A 26 -6.36 -8.70 18.22
C HIS A 26 -6.34 -7.18 18.20
N PHE A 27 -7.23 -6.55 18.97
CA PHE A 27 -7.24 -5.11 19.27
C PHE A 27 -7.32 -4.19 18.04
N CYS A 28 -7.91 -4.67 16.96
CA CYS A 28 -8.16 -3.84 15.80
C CYS A 28 -9.44 -3.00 15.96
N HIS A 29 -9.49 -1.85 15.31
CA HIS A 29 -10.72 -1.08 15.17
C HIS A 29 -10.97 -0.78 13.68
N ILE A 30 -12.11 -1.21 13.19
CA ILE A 30 -12.57 -0.98 11.82
C ILE A 30 -13.74 -0.02 11.87
N GLN A 31 -13.55 1.20 11.39
CA GLN A 31 -14.54 2.26 11.52
C GLN A 31 -15.60 2.20 10.41
N SER A 32 -16.75 2.83 10.70
CA SER A 32 -17.94 2.82 9.86
C SER A 32 -17.66 3.21 8.41
N GLY A 33 -18.30 2.51 7.48
CA GLY A 33 -18.18 2.77 6.04
C GLY A 33 -16.89 2.25 5.38
N ALA A 34 -16.00 1.58 6.13
CA ALA A 34 -14.86 0.92 5.53
C ALA A 34 -15.30 -0.27 4.65
N VAL A 35 -14.62 -0.45 3.53
CA VAL A 35 -14.86 -1.56 2.58
C VAL A 35 -13.58 -2.37 2.45
N ILE A 36 -13.65 -3.65 2.81
CA ILE A 36 -12.52 -4.58 2.84
C ILE A 36 -12.81 -5.75 1.91
N GLY A 37 -11.88 -6.04 1.01
CA GLY A 37 -11.95 -7.14 0.07
C GLY A 37 -11.80 -8.51 0.74
N LYS A 38 -11.63 -9.54 -0.10
CA LYS A 38 -11.53 -10.95 0.31
C LYS A 38 -10.10 -11.32 0.69
N LYS A 39 -9.95 -12.34 1.56
CA LYS A 39 -8.67 -12.97 1.90
C LYS A 39 -7.61 -11.99 2.43
N CYS A 40 -8.02 -10.88 3.03
CA CYS A 40 -7.15 -9.94 3.70
C CYS A 40 -6.71 -10.45 5.07
N SER A 41 -5.65 -9.87 5.62
CA SER A 41 -5.19 -10.16 6.98
C SER A 41 -4.72 -8.88 7.66
N PHE A 42 -5.32 -8.58 8.81
CA PHE A 42 -4.99 -7.40 9.62
C PHE A 42 -4.38 -7.86 10.93
N GLY A 43 -3.10 -7.53 11.13
CA GLY A 43 -2.36 -7.86 12.33
C GLY A 43 -2.88 -7.13 13.57
N GLN A 44 -2.23 -7.37 14.71
CA GLN A 44 -2.63 -6.78 15.98
C GLN A 44 -2.57 -5.25 15.95
N ASN A 45 -3.56 -4.59 16.60
CA ASN A 45 -3.62 -3.15 16.78
C ASN A 45 -3.63 -2.35 15.45
N VAL A 46 -4.31 -2.88 14.44
CA VAL A 46 -4.57 -2.15 13.19
C VAL A 46 -5.81 -1.28 13.37
N ASN A 47 -5.70 -0.01 12.97
CA ASN A 47 -6.83 0.90 12.89
C ASN A 47 -7.16 1.20 11.42
N ILE A 48 -8.41 1.05 11.04
CA ILE A 48 -8.94 1.38 9.71
C ILE A 48 -9.99 2.46 9.88
N SER A 49 -9.69 3.67 9.41
CA SER A 49 -10.59 4.82 9.52
C SER A 49 -11.79 4.71 8.58
N SER A 50 -12.77 5.57 8.84
CA SER A 50 -14.02 5.61 8.08
C SER A 50 -13.78 5.79 6.58
N GLY A 51 -14.56 5.07 5.76
CA GLY A 51 -14.53 5.21 4.31
C GLY A 51 -13.25 4.72 3.61
N VAL A 52 -12.35 4.04 4.30
CA VAL A 52 -11.17 3.42 3.70
C VAL A 52 -11.57 2.25 2.82
N HIS A 53 -10.97 2.15 1.63
CA HIS A 53 -11.20 1.06 0.67
C HIS A 53 -9.96 0.17 0.56
N ILE A 54 -10.17 -1.14 0.72
CA ILE A 54 -9.10 -2.15 0.71
C ILE A 54 -9.48 -3.28 -0.26
N GLY A 55 -8.64 -3.53 -1.23
CA GLY A 55 -8.81 -4.59 -2.22
C GLY A 55 -8.64 -6.00 -1.65
N ASP A 56 -8.58 -6.99 -2.52
CA ASP A 56 -8.44 -8.40 -2.16
C ASP A 56 -6.99 -8.76 -1.80
N GLY A 57 -6.82 -9.72 -0.89
CA GLY A 57 -5.53 -10.32 -0.55
C GLY A 57 -4.54 -9.39 0.16
N VAL A 58 -4.98 -8.23 0.63
CA VAL A 58 -4.15 -7.24 1.33
C VAL A 58 -3.69 -7.77 2.68
N LYS A 59 -2.42 -7.52 3.01
CA LYS A 59 -1.84 -7.86 4.32
C LYS A 59 -1.35 -6.60 5.01
N VAL A 60 -1.96 -6.29 6.14
CA VAL A 60 -1.56 -5.17 7.00
C VAL A 60 -0.98 -5.74 8.29
N GLN A 61 0.28 -5.43 8.56
CA GLN A 61 0.97 -5.93 9.74
C GLN A 61 0.59 -5.14 11.01
N ASN A 62 1.16 -5.53 12.16
CA ASN A 62 0.82 -4.96 13.47
C ASN A 62 1.09 -3.46 13.54
N ASN A 63 0.27 -2.74 14.32
CA ASN A 63 0.43 -1.32 14.66
C ASN A 63 0.37 -0.38 13.46
N VAL A 64 -0.38 -0.70 12.42
CA VAL A 64 -0.61 0.16 11.26
C VAL A 64 -1.94 0.88 11.41
N SER A 65 -1.97 2.17 11.07
CA SER A 65 -3.20 2.96 10.99
C SER A 65 -3.43 3.43 9.56
N LEU A 66 -4.56 3.04 9.00
CA LEU A 66 -5.05 3.48 7.69
C LEU A 66 -6.01 4.63 7.93
N TYR A 67 -5.54 5.87 7.69
CA TYR A 67 -6.37 7.06 7.89
C TYR A 67 -7.34 7.28 6.73
N GLU A 68 -8.35 8.13 6.99
CA GLU A 68 -9.30 8.56 5.97
C GLU A 68 -8.60 9.05 4.70
N GLY A 69 -9.09 8.60 3.55
CA GLY A 69 -8.53 8.89 2.23
C GLY A 69 -7.45 7.92 1.76
N VAL A 70 -7.11 6.90 2.57
CA VAL A 70 -6.25 5.80 2.12
C VAL A 70 -7.08 4.79 1.33
N GLU A 71 -6.53 4.38 0.20
CA GLU A 71 -7.09 3.34 -0.67
C GLU A 71 -5.98 2.35 -1.03
N LEU A 72 -6.19 1.07 -0.72
CA LEU A 72 -5.26 -0.01 -1.02
C LEU A 72 -5.83 -0.88 -2.14
N GLU A 73 -5.12 -1.02 -3.25
CA GLU A 73 -5.48 -1.99 -4.28
C GLU A 73 -5.21 -3.43 -3.82
N ASN A 74 -5.43 -4.41 -4.71
CA ASN A 74 -5.25 -5.82 -4.39
C ASN A 74 -3.80 -6.15 -4.04
N TYR A 75 -3.62 -7.13 -3.13
CA TYR A 75 -2.32 -7.72 -2.75
C TYR A 75 -1.28 -6.75 -2.18
N VAL A 76 -1.70 -5.58 -1.70
CA VAL A 76 -0.80 -4.65 -1.00
C VAL A 76 -0.30 -5.26 0.31
N PHE A 77 0.98 -5.05 0.62
CA PHE A 77 1.58 -5.41 1.89
C PHE A 77 2.01 -4.17 2.66
N CYS A 78 1.37 -3.92 3.80
CA CYS A 78 1.76 -2.89 4.75
C CYS A 78 2.64 -3.49 5.85
N GLY A 79 3.91 -3.10 5.91
CA GLY A 79 4.87 -3.58 6.92
C GLY A 79 4.49 -3.15 8.35
N PRO A 80 5.06 -3.80 9.39
CA PRO A 80 4.73 -3.50 10.78
C PRO A 80 5.10 -2.06 11.16
N SER A 81 4.23 -1.42 11.94
CA SER A 81 4.39 -0.04 12.43
C SER A 81 4.56 1.01 11.32
N MET A 82 4.08 0.72 10.13
CA MET A 82 4.05 1.68 9.04
C MET A 82 3.03 2.79 9.35
N VAL A 83 3.37 4.03 9.03
CA VAL A 83 2.54 5.20 9.32
C VAL A 83 2.04 5.82 8.02
N PHE A 84 0.72 5.87 7.87
CA PHE A 84 0.06 6.74 6.90
C PHE A 84 -0.21 8.10 7.52
N THR A 85 -0.20 9.15 6.71
CA THR A 85 -0.66 10.48 7.09
C THR A 85 -1.57 11.01 5.98
N ASN A 86 -2.55 11.84 6.32
CA ASN A 86 -3.47 12.46 5.37
C ASN A 86 -3.44 13.99 5.39
N ASP A 87 -2.74 14.61 6.34
CA ASP A 87 -2.49 16.05 6.36
C ASP A 87 -0.99 16.33 6.13
N LEU A 88 -0.66 17.09 5.08
CA LEU A 88 0.72 17.44 4.73
C LEU A 88 1.35 18.46 5.66
N THR A 89 0.55 19.26 6.35
CA THR A 89 1.03 20.31 7.27
C THR A 89 0.17 20.37 8.53
N PRO A 90 0.18 19.30 9.35
CA PRO A 90 -0.67 19.23 10.53
C PRO A 90 -0.31 20.28 11.56
N ARG A 91 -1.32 20.97 12.09
CA ARG A 91 -1.17 21.94 13.18
C ARG A 91 -2.40 21.88 14.06
N ALA A 92 -2.23 21.51 15.32
CA ALA A 92 -3.34 21.40 16.27
C ALA A 92 -4.13 22.71 16.41
N ARG A 93 -3.44 23.86 16.34
CA ARG A 93 -4.08 25.18 16.43
C ARG A 93 -4.88 25.58 15.18
N TYR A 94 -4.60 24.94 14.04
CA TYR A 94 -5.22 25.26 12.74
C TYR A 94 -5.70 23.97 12.07
N PRO A 95 -6.78 23.37 12.61
CA PRO A 95 -7.32 22.14 12.04
C PRO A 95 -7.95 22.42 10.67
N LYS A 96 -7.68 21.56 9.69
CA LYS A 96 -8.20 21.71 8.32
C LYS A 96 -9.50 20.95 8.08
N GLY A 97 -9.81 19.98 8.94
CA GLY A 97 -10.92 19.07 8.73
C GLY A 97 -10.77 18.19 7.49
N HIS A 98 -11.80 17.40 7.19
CA HIS A 98 -11.81 16.41 6.10
C HIS A 98 -11.47 17.00 4.73
N ALA A 99 -11.92 18.23 4.44
CA ALA A 99 -11.66 18.89 3.15
C ALA A 99 -10.15 19.16 2.89
N GLY A 100 -9.34 19.21 3.93
CA GLY A 100 -7.89 19.43 3.84
C GLY A 100 -7.07 18.15 3.70
N TYR A 101 -7.69 16.99 3.87
CA TYR A 101 -6.99 15.71 3.80
C TYR A 101 -6.66 15.31 2.37
N LYS A 102 -5.51 14.68 2.20
CA LYS A 102 -5.01 14.19 0.92
C LYS A 102 -5.20 12.69 0.84
N ARG A 103 -5.76 12.24 -0.28
CA ARG A 103 -5.91 10.81 -0.56
C ARG A 103 -4.54 10.20 -0.85
N THR A 104 -4.39 8.94 -0.45
CA THR A 104 -3.24 8.10 -0.78
C THR A 104 -3.75 6.83 -1.45
N LEU A 105 -3.44 6.67 -2.72
CA LEU A 105 -3.70 5.44 -3.46
C LEU A 105 -2.45 4.58 -3.45
N VAL A 106 -2.61 3.38 -2.92
CA VAL A 106 -1.60 2.32 -2.94
C VAL A 106 -1.96 1.34 -4.01
N GLN A 107 -1.23 1.37 -5.10
CA GLN A 107 -1.38 0.38 -6.14
C GLN A 107 -0.83 -0.97 -5.68
N HIS A 108 -1.31 -2.05 -6.30
CA HIS A 108 -0.98 -3.41 -5.89
C HIS A 108 0.53 -3.62 -5.67
N ASP A 109 0.87 -4.35 -4.62
CA ASP A 109 2.23 -4.75 -4.20
C ASP A 109 3.17 -3.62 -3.67
N ALA A 110 2.67 -2.49 -3.16
CA ALA A 110 3.49 -1.34 -2.70
C ALA A 110 3.45 -1.01 -1.20
N THR A 111 4.40 -0.20 -0.70
CA THR A 111 4.50 0.30 0.70
C THR A 111 4.81 1.82 0.77
N ILE A 112 4.32 2.62 1.77
CA ILE A 112 3.90 4.00 1.48
C ILE A 112 4.05 5.11 2.49
N VAL A 113 4.02 6.38 1.96
CA VAL A 113 3.71 7.68 2.60
C VAL A 113 2.67 8.46 1.75
N CYS A 114 1.83 9.30 2.37
CA CYS A 114 0.63 9.92 1.78
C CYS A 114 0.88 10.94 0.65
N GLY A 115 -0.14 11.16 -0.19
CA GLY A 115 -0.15 12.20 -1.23
C GLY A 115 0.63 11.86 -2.50
N HIS A 116 1.07 10.61 -2.65
CA HIS A 116 1.86 10.15 -3.78
C HIS A 116 1.28 8.91 -4.43
N VAL A 117 1.59 8.72 -5.69
CA VAL A 117 1.32 7.48 -6.43
C VAL A 117 2.55 6.61 -6.35
N LEU A 118 2.39 5.38 -5.89
CA LEU A 118 3.44 4.37 -5.96
C LEU A 118 3.07 3.40 -7.07
N GLY A 119 3.94 3.34 -8.07
CA GLY A 119 3.75 2.48 -9.23
C GLY A 119 3.79 1.00 -8.84
N ALA A 120 3.10 0.19 -9.62
CA ALA A 120 3.02 -1.26 -9.41
C ALA A 120 4.41 -1.89 -9.25
N TYR A 121 4.52 -2.88 -8.35
CA TYR A 121 5.74 -3.63 -8.06
C TYR A 121 6.92 -2.80 -7.54
N CYS A 122 6.74 -1.54 -7.14
CA CYS A 122 7.83 -0.81 -6.50
C CYS A 122 8.14 -1.39 -5.11
N THR A 123 9.39 -1.26 -4.68
CA THR A 123 9.84 -1.67 -3.35
C THR A 123 10.40 -0.46 -2.62
N ILE A 124 9.93 -0.23 -1.40
CA ILE A 124 10.41 0.80 -0.51
C ILE A 124 11.22 0.12 0.60
N ALA A 125 12.51 0.45 0.68
CA ALA A 125 13.40 -0.11 1.69
C ALA A 125 12.97 0.32 3.11
N ALA A 126 13.25 -0.52 4.10
CA ALA A 126 12.94 -0.24 5.50
C ALA A 126 13.53 1.10 5.95
N GLY A 127 12.74 1.89 6.67
CA GLY A 127 13.12 3.22 7.14
C GLY A 127 13.17 4.32 6.07
N ALA A 128 12.82 4.03 4.83
CA ALA A 128 12.75 5.05 3.79
C ALA A 128 11.51 5.94 3.94
N VAL A 129 11.66 7.23 3.66
CA VAL A 129 10.57 8.22 3.68
C VAL A 129 10.30 8.71 2.26
N VAL A 130 9.25 8.21 1.65
CA VAL A 130 8.84 8.59 0.30
C VAL A 130 8.17 9.97 0.33
N THR A 131 8.67 10.88 -0.49
CA THR A 131 8.20 12.28 -0.58
C THR A 131 7.83 12.70 -2.00
N GLN A 132 7.69 11.74 -2.91
CA GLN A 132 7.35 11.97 -4.32
C GLN A 132 6.72 10.71 -4.95
N ASN A 133 6.13 10.85 -6.13
CA ASN A 133 5.66 9.70 -6.88
C ASN A 133 6.79 8.71 -7.16
N VAL A 134 6.49 7.42 -7.06
CA VAL A 134 7.45 6.34 -7.29
C VAL A 134 7.10 5.63 -8.60
N PRO A 135 8.05 5.44 -9.51
CA PRO A 135 7.81 4.71 -10.75
C PRO A 135 7.49 3.22 -10.51
N LYS A 136 6.77 2.61 -11.43
CA LYS A 136 6.56 1.15 -11.49
C LYS A 136 7.92 0.44 -11.44
N TYR A 137 8.03 -0.62 -10.63
CA TYR A 137 9.25 -1.41 -10.42
C TYR A 137 10.43 -0.68 -9.75
N ALA A 138 10.29 0.55 -9.29
CA ALA A 138 11.41 1.26 -8.66
C ALA A 138 11.77 0.68 -7.29
N LEU A 139 13.06 0.60 -6.98
CA LEU A 139 13.59 0.38 -5.65
C LEU A 139 13.95 1.73 -5.03
N MET A 140 13.29 2.06 -3.93
CA MET A 140 13.47 3.34 -3.22
C MET A 140 14.12 3.11 -1.87
N ALA A 141 15.07 3.97 -1.48
CA ALA A 141 15.69 3.95 -0.15
C ALA A 141 16.07 5.35 0.34
N GLY A 142 16.25 5.51 1.65
CA GLY A 142 16.78 6.72 2.28
C GLY A 142 15.71 7.69 2.80
N VAL A 143 16.16 8.79 3.44
CA VAL A 143 15.36 9.86 4.01
C VAL A 143 15.90 11.21 3.51
N PRO A 144 15.22 11.89 2.57
CA PRO A 144 14.08 11.43 1.76
C PRO A 144 14.47 10.29 0.81
N ALA A 145 13.52 9.43 0.48
CA ALA A 145 13.74 8.30 -0.40
C ALA A 145 14.15 8.74 -1.82
N ARG A 146 15.12 8.04 -2.36
CA ARG A 146 15.58 8.17 -3.75
C ARG A 146 15.57 6.82 -4.43
N GLN A 147 15.34 6.81 -5.71
CA GLN A 147 15.45 5.58 -6.48
C GLN A 147 16.91 5.12 -6.53
N ILE A 148 17.17 3.90 -6.09
CA ILE A 148 18.49 3.28 -6.05
C ILE A 148 18.63 2.10 -7.02
N GLY A 149 17.54 1.70 -7.67
CA GLY A 149 17.53 0.58 -8.61
C GLY A 149 16.12 0.22 -9.05
N TRP A 150 16.02 -1.00 -9.53
CA TRP A 150 14.78 -1.60 -10.02
C TRP A 150 14.56 -2.98 -9.40
N VAL A 151 13.30 -3.39 -9.32
CA VAL A 151 12.89 -4.70 -8.81
C VAL A 151 12.03 -5.45 -9.82
N CYS A 152 12.12 -6.75 -9.78
CA CYS A 152 11.30 -7.66 -10.54
C CYS A 152 9.89 -7.79 -9.92
N GLU A 153 8.92 -8.25 -10.71
CA GLU A 153 7.59 -8.66 -10.19
C GLU A 153 7.66 -9.69 -9.05
N CYS A 154 8.72 -10.52 -8.98
CA CYS A 154 8.91 -11.47 -7.89
C CYS A 154 9.52 -10.85 -6.62
N GLY A 155 9.87 -9.54 -6.63
CA GLY A 155 10.44 -8.82 -5.51
C GLY A 155 11.98 -8.78 -5.48
N GLN A 156 12.68 -9.49 -6.36
CA GLN A 156 14.14 -9.47 -6.42
C GLN A 156 14.68 -8.21 -7.08
N VAL A 157 15.81 -7.71 -6.57
CA VAL A 157 16.51 -6.59 -7.19
C VAL A 157 17.07 -7.03 -8.55
N LEU A 158 16.83 -6.22 -9.57
CA LEU A 158 17.35 -6.49 -10.92
C LEU A 158 18.86 -6.21 -11.00
N SER A 159 19.53 -6.98 -11.85
CA SER A 159 20.93 -6.73 -12.22
C SER A 159 21.08 -5.45 -13.05
N GLU A 160 22.30 -5.02 -13.30
CA GLU A 160 22.61 -3.89 -14.20
C GLU A 160 22.09 -4.14 -15.63
N THR A 161 21.97 -5.39 -16.04
CA THR A 161 21.41 -5.79 -17.34
C THR A 161 19.87 -5.84 -17.35
N LEU A 162 19.21 -5.41 -16.26
CA LEU A 162 17.76 -5.41 -16.09
C LEU A 162 17.15 -6.81 -16.21
N SER A 163 17.88 -7.84 -15.86
CA SER A 163 17.39 -9.22 -15.76
C SER A 163 17.24 -9.66 -14.30
N CYS A 164 16.24 -10.50 -14.04
CA CYS A 164 16.00 -11.03 -12.71
C CYS A 164 16.84 -12.28 -12.47
N PRO A 165 17.69 -12.30 -11.42
CA PRO A 165 18.55 -13.45 -11.14
C PRO A 165 17.77 -14.70 -10.70
N ASP A 166 16.58 -14.54 -10.13
CA ASP A 166 15.80 -15.65 -9.59
C ASP A 166 14.84 -16.27 -10.61
N CYS A 167 14.08 -15.43 -11.33
CA CYS A 167 13.01 -15.93 -12.20
C CYS A 167 13.30 -15.76 -13.69
N GLY A 168 14.46 -15.18 -14.07
CA GLY A 168 14.91 -15.01 -15.45
C GLY A 168 14.11 -13.99 -16.27
N ARG A 169 13.17 -13.23 -15.66
CA ARG A 169 12.44 -12.19 -16.40
C ARG A 169 13.36 -11.07 -16.83
N GLU A 170 13.15 -10.59 -18.05
CA GLU A 170 13.91 -9.49 -18.64
C GLU A 170 13.05 -8.23 -18.72
N TYR A 171 13.70 -7.10 -18.52
CA TYR A 171 13.09 -5.77 -18.54
C TYR A 171 13.90 -4.83 -19.43
N GLY A 172 13.27 -3.73 -19.84
CA GLY A 172 13.90 -2.67 -20.59
C GLY A 172 13.38 -1.32 -20.16
N LEU A 173 14.14 -0.25 -20.39
CA LEU A 173 13.66 1.12 -20.19
C LEU A 173 12.97 1.60 -21.46
N ASN A 174 11.80 2.23 -21.29
CA ASN A 174 11.11 2.91 -22.39
C ASN A 174 11.74 4.29 -22.67
N GLU A 175 11.22 5.02 -23.65
CA GLU A 175 11.69 6.36 -24.04
C GLU A 175 11.62 7.41 -22.90
N TYR A 176 10.81 7.16 -21.86
CA TYR A 176 10.69 8.02 -20.68
C TYR A 176 11.54 7.54 -19.49
N GLY A 177 12.42 6.54 -19.69
CA GLY A 177 13.25 5.98 -18.63
C GLY A 177 12.51 5.15 -17.61
N CYS A 178 11.26 4.72 -17.89
CA CYS A 178 10.47 3.87 -17.02
C CYS A 178 10.71 2.40 -17.37
N LEU A 179 10.82 1.54 -16.35
CA LEU A 179 11.00 0.11 -16.53
C LEU A 179 9.72 -0.54 -17.06
N GLN A 180 9.87 -1.41 -18.04
CA GLN A 180 8.80 -2.25 -18.57
C GLN A 180 9.33 -3.66 -18.85
N LYS A 181 8.44 -4.65 -18.72
CA LYS A 181 8.78 -6.04 -19.02
C LYS A 181 8.92 -6.25 -20.52
N VAL A 182 9.93 -6.98 -20.94
CA VAL A 182 10.11 -7.32 -22.35
C VAL A 182 8.94 -8.16 -22.84
N GLY A 183 8.29 -7.71 -23.94
CA GLY A 183 7.11 -8.36 -24.51
C GLY A 183 5.76 -7.87 -23.93
N GLU A 184 5.73 -6.98 -22.97
CA GLU A 184 4.51 -6.32 -22.50
C GLU A 184 4.08 -5.26 -23.51
N LYS A 185 2.84 -5.37 -24.04
CA LYS A 185 2.30 -4.30 -24.89
C LYS A 185 1.90 -3.12 -24.02
N PRO A 186 2.16 -1.86 -24.43
CA PRO A 186 1.72 -0.70 -23.67
C PRO A 186 0.21 -0.74 -23.43
N PRO A 187 -0.30 -0.27 -22.28
CA PRO A 187 -1.72 -0.21 -22.01
C PRO A 187 -2.41 0.62 -23.09
N LYS A 188 -3.51 0.13 -23.62
CA LYS A 188 -4.35 0.90 -24.57
C LYS A 188 -4.82 2.16 -23.83
N LYS A 189 -4.58 3.33 -24.42
CA LYS A 189 -5.08 4.63 -23.94
C LYS A 189 -6.61 4.66 -23.92
#